data_3e933fd3f345d3b413e8889aa1277cab
#
_entry.id   3e933fd3f345d3b413e8889aa1277cab
#
_cell.length_a   1.000
_cell.length_b   1.000
_cell.length_c   1.000
_cell.angle_alpha   90.00
_cell.angle_beta   90.00
_cell.angle_gamma   90.00
#
_symmetry.space_group_name_H-M   'P 1'
#
loop_
_entity.id
_entity.type
_entity.pdbx_description
1 polymer ?
#
loop_
_entity_poly.entity_id
_entity_poly.type
_entity_poly.pdbx_seq_one_letter_code
_entity_poly.pdbx_strand_id
1 'polypeptide(L)'
;MTANPKICSARQAVALIHPGDRLMVGSFGNSGYPEQLVNAVADSDLKDLTIISNDLGSPNVGLGRFLTNRQVRALIGNYYNWNPEVAEAYNAGRIQVTLVPQGTFAEAIRAAGVGIPAFFTPTAAGTDLARGKETRDFDGRRHVMERAIHADVALVKALKADALGNLVYFKTARNFNPLMAMAARLTVAEVDEIVPVGALDPECIVTPHIFVNKIVLREGP
;
A
#
# COMPACT_ATOMS: atom_id res chain seq x y z
N MET A 1 -4.55 21.62 26.30
CA MET A 1 -4.99 21.17 24.96
C MET A 1 -4.98 19.66 24.97
N THR A 2 -6.10 19.00 24.74
CA THR A 2 -6.15 17.53 24.61
C THR A 2 -5.35 17.13 23.38
N ALA A 3 -4.46 16.13 23.51
CA ALA A 3 -3.68 15.62 22.38
C ALA A 3 -4.62 15.18 21.26
N ASN A 4 -4.28 15.50 20.01
CA ASN A 4 -5.06 15.06 18.85
C ASN A 4 -4.97 13.53 18.75
N PRO A 5 -6.11 12.79 18.82
CA PRO A 5 -6.12 11.33 18.85
C PRO A 5 -5.64 10.67 17.55
N LYS A 6 -5.52 11.44 16.45
CA LYS A 6 -4.96 10.94 15.18
C LYS A 6 -3.44 10.96 15.15
N ILE A 7 -2.78 11.87 15.87
CA ILE A 7 -1.30 11.98 15.85
C ILE A 7 -0.71 10.97 16.83
N CYS A 8 0.21 10.15 16.36
CA CYS A 8 0.85 9.11 17.16
C CYS A 8 2.29 8.87 16.69
N SER A 9 3.07 8.13 17.49
CA SER A 9 4.39 7.65 17.10
C SER A 9 4.28 6.46 16.13
N ALA A 10 5.34 6.17 15.37
CA ALA A 10 5.40 4.98 14.51
C ALA A 10 5.17 3.68 15.32
N ARG A 11 5.73 3.58 16.54
CA ARG A 11 5.51 2.43 17.42
C ARG A 11 4.05 2.25 17.82
N GLN A 12 3.35 3.34 18.13
CA GLN A 12 1.91 3.29 18.44
C GLN A 12 1.07 2.90 17.22
N ALA A 13 1.46 3.35 16.02
CA ALA A 13 0.80 2.97 14.78
C ALA A 13 0.98 1.49 14.47
N VAL A 14 2.20 0.95 14.61
CA VAL A 14 2.51 -0.48 14.37
C VAL A 14 1.77 -1.39 15.36
N ALA A 15 1.51 -0.96 16.58
CA ALA A 15 0.72 -1.71 17.55
C ALA A 15 -0.75 -1.93 17.13
N LEU A 16 -1.22 -1.26 16.06
CA LEU A 16 -2.55 -1.46 15.47
C LEU A 16 -2.57 -2.51 14.36
N ILE A 17 -1.40 -3.05 13.98
CA ILE A 17 -1.24 -4.11 12.98
C ILE A 17 -1.19 -5.45 13.70
N HIS A 18 -1.86 -6.46 13.16
CA HIS A 18 -1.91 -7.79 13.74
C HIS A 18 -1.22 -8.82 12.84
N PRO A 19 -0.70 -9.92 13.42
CA PRO A 19 -0.25 -11.05 12.62
C PRO A 19 -1.35 -11.53 11.66
N GLY A 20 -0.97 -11.81 10.41
CA GLY A 20 -1.90 -12.22 9.36
C GLY A 20 -2.57 -11.09 8.59
N ASP A 21 -2.44 -9.84 9.02
CA ASP A 21 -3.04 -8.69 8.33
C ASP A 21 -2.55 -8.55 6.89
N ARG A 22 -3.44 -8.01 6.05
CA ARG A 22 -3.14 -7.53 4.71
C ARG A 22 -2.67 -6.09 4.82
N LEU A 23 -1.41 -5.85 4.52
CA LEU A 23 -0.75 -4.56 4.67
C LEU A 23 -0.43 -3.95 3.30
N MET A 24 -1.11 -2.87 2.94
CA MET A 24 -0.73 -2.03 1.80
C MET A 24 0.40 -1.10 2.21
N VAL A 25 1.42 -1.00 1.36
CA VAL A 25 2.51 -0.03 1.56
C VAL A 25 2.68 0.79 0.29
N GLY A 26 2.41 2.10 0.42
CA GLY A 26 2.54 3.04 -0.68
C GLY A 26 4.00 3.23 -1.04
N SER A 27 4.31 3.08 -2.33
CA SER A 27 5.65 3.30 -2.89
C SER A 27 5.63 3.07 -4.39
N PHE A 28 6.68 3.52 -5.04
CA PHE A 28 7.10 3.10 -6.37
C PHE A 28 8.63 3.06 -6.37
N GLY A 29 9.22 1.88 -6.22
CA GLY A 29 10.62 1.74 -5.87
C GLY A 29 10.93 2.50 -4.57
N ASN A 30 11.95 3.33 -4.59
CA ASN A 30 12.35 4.13 -3.43
C ASN A 30 11.58 5.46 -3.30
N SER A 31 10.59 5.73 -4.17
CA SER A 31 9.85 6.99 -4.14
C SER A 31 8.57 6.86 -3.33
N GLY A 32 8.41 7.76 -2.36
CA GLY A 32 7.15 7.92 -1.62
C GLY A 32 6.76 6.72 -0.76
N TYR A 33 7.72 5.97 -0.19
CA TYR A 33 7.41 4.96 0.81
C TYR A 33 7.52 5.55 2.23
N PRO A 34 6.68 5.11 3.17
CA PRO A 34 6.67 5.59 4.55
C PRO A 34 7.80 4.91 5.35
N GLU A 35 9.00 5.47 5.25
CA GLU A 35 10.24 4.85 5.72
C GLU A 35 10.23 4.49 7.20
N GLN A 36 9.79 5.44 8.04
CA GLN A 36 9.78 5.25 9.49
C GLN A 36 8.76 4.19 9.91
N LEU A 37 7.58 4.17 9.26
CA LEU A 37 6.57 3.14 9.50
C LEU A 37 7.04 1.77 9.02
N VAL A 38 7.66 1.69 7.84
CA VAL A 38 8.24 0.45 7.31
C VAL A 38 9.33 -0.09 8.23
N ASN A 39 10.23 0.76 8.70
CA ASN A 39 11.26 0.35 9.66
C ASN A 39 10.65 -0.14 10.97
N ALA A 40 9.64 0.55 11.51
CA ALA A 40 8.98 0.15 12.74
C ALA A 40 8.24 -1.21 12.60
N VAL A 41 7.65 -1.51 11.44
CA VAL A 41 7.09 -2.84 11.13
C VAL A 41 8.21 -3.89 11.05
N ALA A 42 9.32 -3.58 10.36
CA ALA A 42 10.44 -4.50 10.22
C ALA A 42 11.09 -4.84 11.57
N ASP A 43 11.10 -3.91 12.50
CA ASP A 43 11.66 -4.07 13.86
C ASP A 43 10.69 -4.74 14.84
N SER A 44 9.45 -5.04 14.41
CA SER A 44 8.44 -5.70 15.24
C SER A 44 8.44 -7.21 15.10
N ASP A 45 7.72 -7.89 16.01
CA ASP A 45 7.52 -9.35 15.98
C ASP A 45 6.35 -9.79 15.09
N LEU A 46 5.81 -8.91 14.25
CA LEU A 46 4.72 -9.22 13.33
C LEU A 46 5.10 -10.35 12.37
N LYS A 47 4.17 -11.27 12.13
CA LYS A 47 4.35 -12.44 11.27
C LYS A 47 3.13 -12.64 10.36
N ASP A 48 3.32 -13.47 9.35
CA ASP A 48 2.28 -13.95 8.44
C ASP A 48 1.58 -12.83 7.65
N LEU A 49 2.25 -11.70 7.44
CA LEU A 49 1.70 -10.56 6.72
C LEU A 49 1.50 -10.88 5.23
N THR A 50 0.42 -10.37 4.66
CA THR A 50 0.25 -10.25 3.21
C THR A 50 0.62 -8.84 2.79
N ILE A 51 1.75 -8.67 2.13
CA ILE A 51 2.21 -7.36 1.67
C ILE A 51 1.64 -7.05 0.28
N ILE A 52 0.99 -5.90 0.16
CA ILE A 52 0.41 -5.38 -1.07
C ILE A 52 1.17 -4.11 -1.42
N SER A 53 2.05 -4.20 -2.41
CA SER A 53 2.92 -3.08 -2.82
C SER A 53 3.33 -3.23 -4.29
N ASN A 54 3.77 -2.14 -4.92
CA ASN A 54 4.28 -2.20 -6.30
C ASN A 54 5.46 -3.17 -6.45
N ASP A 55 6.36 -3.12 -5.49
CA ASP A 55 7.57 -3.94 -5.39
C ASP A 55 7.89 -4.21 -3.91
N LEU A 56 8.99 -4.92 -3.66
CA LEU A 56 9.46 -5.20 -2.28
C LEU A 56 10.81 -4.52 -1.99
N GLY A 57 11.28 -3.63 -2.87
CA GLY A 57 12.60 -3.00 -2.73
C GLY A 57 13.76 -3.99 -2.84
N SER A 58 14.92 -3.58 -2.36
CA SER A 58 16.14 -4.40 -2.35
C SER A 58 16.21 -5.31 -1.12
N PRO A 59 16.98 -6.42 -1.18
CA PRO A 59 17.21 -7.28 -0.02
C PRO A 59 17.68 -6.50 1.20
N ASN A 60 17.11 -6.80 2.36
CA ASN A 60 17.46 -6.22 3.66
C ASN A 60 17.39 -4.68 3.75
N VAL A 61 16.68 -4.02 2.84
CA VAL A 61 16.45 -2.57 2.85
C VAL A 61 14.97 -2.25 2.73
N GLY A 62 14.46 -1.32 3.52
CA GLY A 62 13.05 -0.91 3.48
C GLY A 62 12.11 -2.10 3.58
N LEU A 63 11.20 -2.24 2.61
CA LEU A 63 10.23 -3.36 2.54
C LEU A 63 10.91 -4.73 2.40
N GLY A 64 12.12 -4.81 1.80
CA GLY A 64 12.87 -6.07 1.68
C GLY A 64 13.19 -6.70 3.03
N ARG A 65 13.32 -5.91 4.09
CA ARG A 65 13.52 -6.38 5.47
C ARG A 65 12.38 -7.29 5.96
N PHE A 66 11.15 -7.07 5.48
CA PHE A 66 10.00 -7.91 5.87
C PHE A 66 10.22 -9.37 5.44
N LEU A 67 10.82 -9.58 4.26
CA LEU A 67 11.14 -10.93 3.77
C LEU A 67 12.33 -11.53 4.53
N THR A 68 13.42 -10.76 4.68
CA THR A 68 14.61 -11.17 5.43
C THR A 68 14.25 -11.54 6.88
N ASN A 69 13.36 -10.80 7.54
CA ASN A 69 12.87 -11.05 8.90
C ASN A 69 11.78 -12.14 9.00
N ARG A 70 11.43 -12.78 7.86
CA ARG A 70 10.39 -13.82 7.80
C ARG A 70 9.03 -13.36 8.34
N GLN A 71 8.65 -12.11 8.03
CA GLN A 71 7.38 -11.52 8.41
C GLN A 71 6.29 -11.75 7.34
N VAL A 72 6.69 -12.14 6.12
CA VAL A 72 5.83 -12.25 4.94
C VAL A 72 5.32 -13.67 4.75
N ARG A 73 3.99 -13.81 4.60
CA ARG A 73 3.32 -15.03 4.11
C ARG A 73 3.01 -14.95 2.62
N ALA A 74 2.58 -13.77 2.15
CA ALA A 74 2.19 -13.58 0.76
C ALA A 74 2.53 -12.18 0.26
N LEU A 75 2.77 -12.08 -1.05
CA LEU A 75 2.99 -10.84 -1.78
C LEU A 75 1.92 -10.68 -2.86
N ILE A 76 1.38 -9.47 -3.02
CA ILE A 76 0.50 -9.07 -4.11
C ILE A 76 1.07 -7.79 -4.71
N GLY A 77 1.46 -7.83 -5.98
CA GLY A 77 2.08 -6.67 -6.64
C GLY A 77 2.51 -6.99 -8.05
N ASN A 78 3.46 -6.23 -8.60
CA ASN A 78 3.77 -6.34 -10.02
C ASN A 78 5.26 -6.38 -10.37
N TYR A 79 6.17 -5.97 -9.49
CA TYR A 79 7.58 -5.90 -9.86
C TYR A 79 8.51 -6.36 -8.72
N TYR A 80 8.96 -7.63 -8.78
CA TYR A 80 9.80 -8.22 -7.74
C TYR A 80 11.23 -8.55 -8.19
N ASN A 81 11.60 -8.19 -9.44
CA ASN A 81 12.89 -8.55 -10.02
C ASN A 81 14.10 -7.90 -9.34
N TRP A 82 13.90 -6.80 -8.60
CA TRP A 82 14.98 -6.15 -7.85
C TRP A 82 15.37 -6.90 -6.58
N ASN A 83 14.49 -7.80 -6.12
CA ASN A 83 14.74 -8.56 -4.90
C ASN A 83 14.80 -10.06 -5.22
N PRO A 84 16.00 -10.63 -5.44
CA PRO A 84 16.15 -12.05 -5.77
C PRO A 84 15.66 -12.97 -4.64
N GLU A 85 15.66 -12.52 -3.38
CA GLU A 85 15.13 -13.30 -2.25
C GLU A 85 13.64 -13.63 -2.41
N VAL A 86 12.88 -12.82 -3.19
CA VAL A 86 11.47 -13.10 -3.48
C VAL A 86 11.34 -14.37 -4.31
N ALA A 87 12.13 -14.50 -5.39
CA ALA A 87 12.12 -15.69 -6.24
C ALA A 87 12.60 -16.94 -5.47
N GLU A 88 13.64 -16.80 -4.66
CA GLU A 88 14.14 -17.88 -3.80
C GLU A 88 13.09 -18.33 -2.78
N ALA A 89 12.42 -17.40 -2.12
CA ALA A 89 11.40 -17.70 -1.13
C ALA A 89 10.15 -18.34 -1.77
N TYR A 90 9.74 -17.86 -2.95
CA TYR A 90 8.63 -18.43 -3.72
C TYR A 90 8.94 -19.85 -4.18
N ASN A 91 10.09 -20.09 -4.81
CA ASN A 91 10.51 -21.41 -5.30
C ASN A 91 10.68 -22.42 -4.17
N ALA A 92 11.09 -21.97 -2.98
CA ALA A 92 11.17 -22.79 -1.77
C ALA A 92 9.82 -23.02 -1.08
N GLY A 93 8.71 -22.49 -1.63
CA GLY A 93 7.38 -22.62 -1.04
C GLY A 93 7.18 -21.86 0.29
N ARG A 94 8.07 -20.93 0.62
CA ARG A 94 8.03 -20.18 1.88
C ARG A 94 7.02 -19.04 1.86
N ILE A 95 6.72 -18.51 0.68
CA ILE A 95 5.74 -17.44 0.48
C ILE A 95 4.88 -17.72 -0.75
N GLN A 96 3.70 -17.08 -0.78
CA GLN A 96 2.86 -17.02 -1.97
C GLN A 96 3.11 -15.69 -2.70
N VAL A 97 3.08 -15.70 -4.03
CA VAL A 97 3.21 -14.48 -4.86
C VAL A 97 2.07 -14.43 -5.85
N THR A 98 1.33 -13.32 -5.82
CA THR A 98 0.30 -13.00 -6.81
C THR A 98 0.79 -11.82 -7.64
N LEU A 99 1.11 -12.08 -8.91
CA LEU A 99 1.47 -11.04 -9.86
C LEU A 99 0.20 -10.43 -10.48
N VAL A 100 0.13 -9.11 -10.47
CA VAL A 100 -0.97 -8.34 -11.06
C VAL A 100 -0.35 -7.29 -11.98
N PRO A 101 -0.78 -7.17 -13.25
CA PRO A 101 -0.28 -6.12 -14.14
C PRO A 101 -0.45 -4.75 -13.50
N GLN A 102 0.54 -3.85 -13.65
CA GLN A 102 0.61 -2.62 -12.85
C GLN A 102 -0.64 -1.73 -12.97
N GLY A 103 -1.15 -1.51 -14.18
CA GLY A 103 -2.39 -0.73 -14.36
C GLY A 103 -3.60 -1.43 -13.73
N THR A 104 -3.69 -2.75 -13.83
CA THR A 104 -4.72 -3.57 -13.18
C THR A 104 -4.59 -3.50 -11.65
N PHE A 105 -3.37 -3.52 -11.12
CA PHE A 105 -3.10 -3.39 -9.69
C PHE A 105 -3.58 -2.04 -9.15
N ALA A 106 -3.23 -0.94 -9.86
CA ALA A 106 -3.69 0.39 -9.49
C ALA A 106 -5.23 0.50 -9.50
N GLU A 107 -5.87 -0.01 -10.56
CA GLU A 107 -7.33 0.01 -10.69
C GLU A 107 -8.02 -0.89 -9.66
N ALA A 108 -7.47 -2.06 -9.34
CA ALA A 108 -8.02 -2.95 -8.33
C ALA A 108 -7.99 -2.33 -6.93
N ILE A 109 -6.94 -1.58 -6.59
CA ILE A 109 -6.87 -0.80 -5.34
C ILE A 109 -7.88 0.35 -5.38
N ARG A 110 -7.94 1.11 -6.48
CA ARG A 110 -8.92 2.19 -6.64
C ARG A 110 -10.34 1.69 -6.50
N ALA A 111 -10.68 0.58 -7.18
CA ALA A 111 -11.99 -0.05 -7.12
C ALA A 111 -12.38 -0.41 -5.68
N ALA A 112 -11.45 -0.95 -4.90
CA ALA A 112 -11.65 -1.23 -3.48
C ALA A 112 -12.02 0.03 -2.69
N GLY A 113 -11.28 1.12 -2.92
CA GLY A 113 -11.48 2.39 -2.23
C GLY A 113 -12.84 3.07 -2.51
N VAL A 114 -13.51 2.73 -3.60
CA VAL A 114 -14.81 3.29 -3.99
C VAL A 114 -15.96 2.26 -3.96
N GLY A 115 -15.71 1.06 -3.42
CA GLY A 115 -16.74 0.04 -3.25
C GLY A 115 -17.10 -0.74 -4.52
N ILE A 116 -16.28 -0.70 -5.57
CA ILE A 116 -16.44 -1.52 -6.78
C ILE A 116 -15.81 -2.89 -6.52
N PRO A 117 -16.57 -4.01 -6.52
CA PRO A 117 -16.05 -5.31 -6.12
C PRO A 117 -15.16 -5.97 -7.18
N ALA A 118 -15.37 -5.65 -8.47
CA ALA A 118 -14.65 -6.21 -9.60
C ALA A 118 -14.84 -5.35 -10.84
N PHE A 119 -13.96 -5.51 -11.82
CA PHE A 119 -14.05 -4.85 -13.13
C PHE A 119 -13.49 -5.77 -14.22
N PHE A 120 -13.80 -5.47 -15.47
CA PHE A 120 -13.25 -6.18 -16.63
C PHE A 120 -12.15 -5.36 -17.30
N THR A 121 -11.07 -6.01 -17.70
CA THR A 121 -9.93 -5.39 -18.41
C THR A 121 -9.42 -6.32 -19.52
N PRO A 122 -8.98 -5.78 -20.66
CA PRO A 122 -8.35 -6.60 -21.68
C PRO A 122 -6.90 -6.98 -21.32
N THR A 123 -6.32 -6.35 -20.30
CA THR A 123 -4.96 -6.63 -19.85
C THR A 123 -4.86 -8.05 -19.32
N ALA A 124 -3.82 -8.77 -19.76
CA ALA A 124 -3.58 -10.17 -19.44
C ALA A 124 -4.58 -11.19 -20.01
N ALA A 125 -5.61 -10.77 -20.76
CA ALA A 125 -6.49 -11.72 -21.45
C ALA A 125 -5.68 -12.66 -22.37
N GLY A 126 -5.92 -13.98 -22.28
CA GLY A 126 -5.18 -14.99 -23.06
C GLY A 126 -3.80 -15.37 -22.50
N THR A 127 -3.41 -14.86 -21.35
CA THR A 127 -2.17 -15.24 -20.66
C THR A 127 -2.44 -16.14 -19.45
N ASP A 128 -1.38 -16.69 -18.86
CA ASP A 128 -1.49 -17.48 -17.62
C ASP A 128 -2.08 -16.69 -16.44
N LEU A 129 -1.96 -15.38 -16.43
CA LEU A 129 -2.57 -14.51 -15.40
C LEU A 129 -4.10 -14.48 -15.47
N ALA A 130 -4.68 -14.88 -16.60
CA ALA A 130 -6.14 -15.00 -16.78
C ALA A 130 -6.69 -16.38 -16.38
N ARG A 131 -5.83 -17.36 -16.10
CA ARG A 131 -6.25 -18.74 -15.84
C ARG A 131 -7.18 -18.83 -14.62
N GLY A 132 -8.36 -19.44 -14.83
CA GLY A 132 -9.36 -19.61 -13.78
C GLY A 132 -10.19 -18.36 -13.45
N LYS A 133 -9.96 -17.24 -14.14
CA LYS A 133 -10.75 -16.01 -14.00
C LYS A 133 -11.92 -15.99 -15.00
N GLU A 134 -13.02 -15.34 -14.63
CA GLU A 134 -14.14 -15.07 -15.56
C GLU A 134 -13.67 -14.20 -16.71
N THR A 135 -14.13 -14.52 -17.92
CA THR A 135 -13.85 -13.73 -19.13
C THR A 135 -15.14 -13.34 -19.82
N ARG A 136 -15.16 -12.16 -20.41
CA ARG A 136 -16.25 -11.66 -21.29
C ARG A 136 -15.68 -10.97 -22.51
N ASP A 137 -16.45 -11.01 -23.60
CA ASP A 137 -16.13 -10.22 -24.78
C ASP A 137 -16.95 -8.94 -24.79
N PHE A 138 -16.26 -7.80 -24.97
CA PHE A 138 -16.84 -6.49 -25.18
C PHE A 138 -16.31 -5.95 -26.50
N ASP A 139 -17.21 -5.57 -27.40
CA ASP A 139 -16.88 -5.01 -28.72
C ASP A 139 -15.87 -5.88 -29.50
N GLY A 140 -16.06 -7.21 -29.44
CA GLY A 140 -15.20 -8.19 -30.12
C GLY A 140 -13.84 -8.41 -29.46
N ARG A 141 -13.58 -7.83 -28.28
CA ARG A 141 -12.31 -7.99 -27.56
C ARG A 141 -12.52 -8.73 -26.24
N ARG A 142 -11.67 -9.76 -26.02
CA ARG A 142 -11.66 -10.53 -24.77
C ARG A 142 -11.19 -9.70 -23.59
N HIS A 143 -11.94 -9.75 -22.47
CA HIS A 143 -11.63 -9.13 -21.20
C HIS A 143 -11.61 -10.17 -20.09
N VAL A 144 -10.85 -9.92 -19.05
CA VAL A 144 -10.72 -10.72 -17.83
C VAL A 144 -11.31 -9.95 -16.67
N MET A 145 -12.07 -10.63 -15.82
CA MET A 145 -12.55 -10.03 -14.57
C MET A 145 -11.45 -10.02 -13.53
N GLU A 146 -11.17 -8.82 -13.00
CA GLU A 146 -10.26 -8.61 -11.88
C GLU A 146 -11.03 -8.14 -10.66
N ARG A 147 -10.69 -8.71 -9.49
CA ARG A 147 -11.32 -8.33 -8.22
C ARG A 147 -10.61 -7.14 -7.59
N ALA A 148 -11.38 -6.34 -6.85
CA ALA A 148 -10.84 -5.28 -6.02
C ALA A 148 -9.87 -5.83 -4.96
N ILE A 149 -8.81 -5.08 -4.67
CA ILE A 149 -7.79 -5.44 -3.68
C ILE A 149 -7.97 -4.55 -2.46
N HIS A 150 -8.45 -5.13 -1.37
CA HIS A 150 -8.59 -4.49 -0.06
C HIS A 150 -7.43 -4.84 0.86
N ALA A 151 -7.22 -4.01 1.89
CA ALA A 151 -6.30 -4.29 2.98
C ALA A 151 -6.92 -4.01 4.36
N ASP A 152 -6.31 -4.60 5.40
CA ASP A 152 -6.64 -4.29 6.80
C ASP A 152 -6.00 -2.95 7.17
N VAL A 153 -4.73 -2.76 6.78
CA VAL A 153 -3.97 -1.54 7.07
C VAL A 153 -3.28 -1.03 5.82
N ALA A 154 -3.28 0.30 5.63
CA ALA A 154 -2.44 0.99 4.65
C ALA A 154 -1.43 1.89 5.36
N LEU A 155 -0.17 1.74 5.02
CA LEU A 155 0.90 2.65 5.38
C LEU A 155 1.20 3.52 4.16
N VAL A 156 0.96 4.82 4.27
CA VAL A 156 1.11 5.76 3.16
C VAL A 156 2.06 6.89 3.52
N LYS A 157 2.76 7.42 2.51
CA LYS A 157 3.63 8.59 2.64
C LYS A 157 2.98 9.80 2.00
N ALA A 158 2.88 10.90 2.74
CA ALA A 158 2.49 12.20 2.20
C ALA A 158 3.55 13.27 2.55
N LEU A 159 3.47 14.43 1.91
CA LEU A 159 4.34 15.57 2.22
C LEU A 159 3.86 16.23 3.51
N LYS A 160 2.58 16.63 3.55
CA LYS A 160 1.97 17.30 4.69
C LYS A 160 0.61 16.73 5.01
N ALA A 161 0.25 16.78 6.29
CA ALA A 161 -1.11 16.62 6.76
C ALA A 161 -1.57 17.85 7.53
N ASP A 162 -2.84 18.19 7.47
CA ASP A 162 -3.41 19.03 8.52
C ASP A 162 -3.78 18.18 9.75
N ALA A 163 -4.14 18.84 10.84
CA ALA A 163 -4.47 18.16 12.10
C ALA A 163 -5.73 17.26 12.01
N LEU A 164 -6.56 17.38 10.96
CA LEU A 164 -7.68 16.47 10.69
C LEU A 164 -7.22 15.22 9.95
N GLY A 165 -6.13 15.29 9.18
CA GLY A 165 -5.60 14.22 8.35
C GLY A 165 -5.87 14.39 6.84
N ASN A 166 -6.16 15.59 6.37
CA ASN A 166 -6.14 15.88 4.95
C ASN A 166 -4.69 15.84 4.46
N LEU A 167 -4.43 15.17 3.32
CA LEU A 167 -3.09 14.94 2.83
C LEU A 167 -2.81 15.65 1.51
N VAL A 168 -1.60 16.22 1.41
CA VAL A 168 -0.99 16.67 0.16
C VAL A 168 0.30 15.89 -0.08
N TYR A 169 0.65 15.66 -1.34
CA TYR A 169 1.77 14.82 -1.75
C TYR A 169 2.83 15.62 -2.50
N PHE A 170 4.04 15.08 -2.56
CA PHE A 170 5.15 15.72 -3.25
C PHE A 170 5.42 15.05 -4.59
N LYS A 171 5.10 15.71 -5.70
CA LYS A 171 5.44 15.26 -7.05
C LYS A 171 5.09 13.78 -7.27
N THR A 172 6.04 12.99 -7.81
CA THR A 172 5.87 11.56 -8.10
C THR A 172 5.82 10.66 -6.88
N ALA A 173 6.23 11.14 -5.69
CA ALA A 173 6.05 10.43 -4.43
C ALA A 173 4.57 10.22 -4.07
N ARG A 174 3.64 10.89 -4.76
CA ARG A 174 2.21 10.62 -4.69
C ARG A 174 1.86 9.18 -5.06
N ASN A 175 2.38 8.66 -6.18
CA ASN A 175 2.21 7.30 -6.71
C ASN A 175 0.93 6.56 -6.24
N PHE A 176 1.02 5.36 -5.64
CA PHE A 176 -0.10 4.57 -5.15
C PHE A 176 -0.71 5.08 -3.83
N ASN A 177 -0.05 5.99 -3.14
CA ASN A 177 -0.43 6.40 -1.78
C ASN A 177 -1.90 6.83 -1.63
N PRO A 178 -2.46 7.70 -2.49
CA PRO A 178 -3.87 8.10 -2.37
C PRO A 178 -4.85 6.94 -2.57
N LEU A 179 -4.55 6.02 -3.49
CA LEU A 179 -5.41 4.88 -3.77
C LEU A 179 -5.43 3.91 -2.59
N MET A 180 -4.25 3.61 -2.02
CA MET A 180 -4.10 2.71 -0.88
C MET A 180 -4.76 3.28 0.38
N ALA A 181 -4.67 4.61 0.59
CA ALA A 181 -5.33 5.27 1.70
C ALA A 181 -6.85 5.03 1.72
N MET A 182 -7.48 4.91 0.56
CA MET A 182 -8.93 4.69 0.43
C MET A 182 -9.32 3.20 0.52
N ALA A 183 -8.39 2.29 0.26
CA ALA A 183 -8.67 0.87 0.05
C ALA A 183 -8.48 0.00 1.31
N ALA A 184 -8.03 0.60 2.41
CA ALA A 184 -7.79 -0.09 3.67
C ALA A 184 -8.82 0.28 4.74
N ARG A 185 -9.02 -0.61 5.70
CA ARG A 185 -9.86 -0.38 6.87
C ARG A 185 -9.23 0.63 7.83
N LEU A 186 -7.90 0.60 7.97
CA LEU A 186 -7.09 1.50 8.79
C LEU A 186 -5.99 2.12 7.93
N THR A 187 -5.92 3.44 7.87
CA THR A 187 -4.84 4.15 7.16
C THR A 187 -3.99 4.94 8.13
N VAL A 188 -2.68 4.69 8.07
CA VAL A 188 -1.65 5.44 8.78
C VAL A 188 -0.83 6.23 7.76
N ALA A 189 -0.80 7.54 7.90
CA ALA A 189 -0.02 8.42 7.03
C ALA A 189 1.25 8.91 7.75
N GLU A 190 2.40 8.59 7.18
CA GLU A 190 3.67 9.23 7.55
C GLU A 190 3.80 10.53 6.76
N VAL A 191 4.10 11.64 7.44
CA VAL A 191 4.19 12.96 6.84
C VAL A 191 5.45 13.69 7.29
N ASP A 192 5.98 14.57 6.43
CA ASP A 192 7.15 15.39 6.78
C ASP A 192 6.75 16.63 7.61
N GLU A 193 5.48 17.06 7.54
CA GLU A 193 4.99 18.22 8.29
C GLU A 193 3.51 18.05 8.67
N ILE A 194 3.15 18.46 9.88
CA ILE A 194 1.77 18.59 10.32
C ILE A 194 1.45 20.08 10.49
N VAL A 195 0.42 20.54 9.77
CA VAL A 195 0.00 21.96 9.77
C VAL A 195 -1.36 22.15 10.47
N PRO A 196 -1.71 23.36 10.90
CA PRO A 196 -3.04 23.67 11.41
C PRO A 196 -4.14 23.40 10.38
N VAL A 197 -5.36 23.09 10.87
CA VAL A 197 -6.55 22.99 10.02
C VAL A 197 -6.78 24.33 9.31
N GLY A 198 -7.02 24.26 7.99
CA GLY A 198 -7.21 25.43 7.13
C GLY A 198 -5.90 26.03 6.57
N ALA A 199 -4.74 25.49 6.93
CA ALA A 199 -3.44 25.94 6.38
C ALA A 199 -3.08 25.27 5.04
N LEU A 200 -3.73 24.14 4.68
CA LEU A 200 -3.61 23.55 3.36
C LEU A 200 -4.56 24.24 2.39
N ASP A 201 -4.08 24.50 1.17
CA ASP A 201 -4.94 24.88 0.07
C ASP A 201 -5.94 23.74 -0.22
N PRO A 202 -7.25 23.96 -0.10
CA PRO A 202 -8.26 22.93 -0.32
C PRO A 202 -8.20 22.31 -1.73
N GLU A 203 -7.79 23.07 -2.75
CA GLU A 203 -7.63 22.57 -4.12
C GLU A 203 -6.42 21.61 -4.28
N CYS A 204 -5.48 21.65 -3.35
CA CYS A 204 -4.31 20.78 -3.33
C CYS A 204 -4.50 19.50 -2.51
N ILE A 205 -5.61 19.38 -1.76
CA ILE A 205 -5.90 18.18 -0.96
C ILE A 205 -6.25 17.02 -1.89
N VAL A 206 -5.43 15.97 -1.87
CA VAL A 206 -5.63 14.77 -2.69
C VAL A 206 -6.32 13.65 -1.92
N THR A 207 -5.97 13.45 -0.64
CA THR A 207 -6.63 12.47 0.23
C THR A 207 -7.37 13.20 1.34
N PRO A 208 -8.71 13.17 1.35
CA PRO A 208 -9.51 13.72 2.42
C PRO A 208 -9.30 13.00 3.75
N HIS A 209 -9.39 13.72 4.85
CA HIS A 209 -9.16 13.24 6.21
C HIS A 209 -10.03 12.05 6.64
N ILE A 210 -11.16 11.81 5.97
CA ILE A 210 -12.08 10.69 6.26
C ILE A 210 -11.42 9.34 6.02
N PHE A 211 -10.40 9.28 5.15
CA PHE A 211 -9.64 8.07 4.84
C PHE A 211 -8.40 7.88 5.73
N VAL A 212 -8.06 8.85 6.59
CA VAL A 212 -6.84 8.82 7.40
C VAL A 212 -7.18 8.66 8.88
N ASN A 213 -6.76 7.55 9.47
CA ASN A 213 -7.04 7.22 10.87
C ASN A 213 -5.94 7.68 11.81
N LYS A 214 -4.67 7.59 11.38
CA LYS A 214 -3.50 7.99 12.16
C LYS A 214 -2.51 8.77 11.30
N ILE A 215 -1.78 9.67 11.97
CA ILE A 215 -0.75 10.51 11.37
C ILE A 215 0.52 10.32 12.19
N VAL A 216 1.61 10.02 11.53
CA VAL A 216 2.94 9.93 12.11
C VAL A 216 3.81 11.02 11.50
N LEU A 217 4.31 11.92 12.33
CA LEU A 217 5.29 12.90 11.91
C LEU A 217 6.65 12.22 11.77
N ARG A 218 7.28 12.35 10.61
CA ARG A 218 8.62 11.84 10.39
C ARG A 218 9.63 12.57 11.28
N GLU A 219 10.41 11.82 12.03
CA GLU A 219 11.48 12.35 12.89
C GLU A 219 12.78 12.43 12.08
N GLY A 220 13.39 13.62 12.03
CA GLY A 220 14.67 13.87 11.37
C GLY A 220 14.62 13.87 9.84
N PRO A 221 15.70 14.37 9.21
CA PRO A 221 15.85 14.27 7.76
C PRO A 221 16.17 12.84 7.31
#